data_d65bae6ae05ce37acf4a7da41cd5bbf0
#
_entry.id   d65bae6ae05ce37acf4a7da41cd5bbf0
#
_cell.length_a   1.000
_cell.length_b   1.000
_cell.length_c   1.000
_cell.angle_alpha   90.00
_cell.angle_beta   90.00
_cell.angle_gamma   90.00
#
_symmetry.space_group_name_H-M   'P 1'
#
loop_
_entity.id
_entity.type
_entity.pdbx_description
1 polymer ?
#
loop_
_entity_poly.entity_id
_entity_poly.type
_entity_poly.pdbx_seq_one_letter_code
_entity_poly.pdbx_strand_id
1 'polypeptide(L)'
;MCGTALTTGGAQRTILSVAHETLFMTSTRHALSTIFVLTLLTLGGCGKPEIKPNFTAMTARLSGDHEVPAVRTAGTGTVDATLSPVTLVLAWNVSFSGLSGPVTGAHFHGPAVGGEIAGVVVPINGALLSPITGSAVLTASQAAELNAGKWYLNLHTAAYPNGEVRGQVSLRH
;
A
#
# COMPACT_ATOMS: atom_id res chain seq x y z
N MET A 1 35.74 7.53 -33.83
CA MET A 1 35.20 8.10 -35.07
C MET A 1 33.84 8.62 -34.76
N CYS A 2 33.75 9.90 -34.58
CA CYS A 2 33.04 10.92 -35.37
C CYS A 2 31.52 10.75 -35.24
N GLY A 3 30.76 11.76 -34.90
CA GLY A 3 30.97 13.17 -34.84
C GLY A 3 29.79 13.92 -34.26
N THR A 4 30.13 15.03 -33.77
CA THR A 4 29.35 16.14 -33.25
C THR A 4 28.46 16.81 -34.31
N ALA A 5 27.27 17.31 -33.90
CA ALA A 5 26.67 18.48 -34.51
C ALA A 5 25.81 19.26 -33.52
N LEU A 6 26.32 20.41 -33.12
CA LEU A 6 25.60 21.56 -32.56
C LEU A 6 24.91 22.33 -33.70
N THR A 7 23.70 22.82 -33.48
CA THR A 7 23.20 24.02 -34.17
C THR A 7 22.43 24.92 -33.22
N THR A 8 22.99 26.06 -33.06
CA THR A 8 22.48 27.28 -32.44
C THR A 8 21.59 28.08 -33.42
N GLY A 9 20.71 28.90 -32.89
CA GLY A 9 20.07 30.01 -33.60
C GLY A 9 18.56 30.07 -33.27
N GLY A 10 17.98 31.15 -32.89
CA GLY A 10 18.32 32.53 -32.86
C GLY A 10 17.07 33.31 -32.47
N ALA A 11 17.22 34.30 -31.66
CA ALA A 11 16.17 35.20 -31.21
C ALA A 11 15.67 36.10 -32.37
N GLN A 12 14.37 36.36 -32.40
CA GLN A 12 13.88 37.61 -33.03
C GLN A 12 12.79 38.26 -32.21
N ARG A 13 13.18 39.41 -31.67
CA ARG A 13 12.27 40.45 -31.19
C ARG A 13 11.70 41.19 -32.40
N THR A 14 10.43 41.48 -32.38
CA THR A 14 9.87 42.54 -33.20
C THR A 14 9.03 43.45 -32.32
N ILE A 15 9.42 44.69 -32.27
CA ILE A 15 8.82 45.84 -31.63
C ILE A 15 8.16 46.67 -32.73
N LEU A 16 7.24 47.54 -32.34
CA LEU A 16 6.51 48.63 -33.05
C LEU A 16 5.14 48.19 -33.60
N SER A 17 4.09 48.99 -33.47
CA SER A 17 4.04 50.45 -33.51
C SER A 17 2.72 50.94 -32.89
N VAL A 18 2.83 52.07 -32.26
CA VAL A 18 1.75 52.96 -31.76
C VAL A 18 1.01 53.60 -32.95
N ALA A 19 -0.28 53.63 -32.92
CA ALA A 19 -1.06 54.59 -33.67
C ALA A 19 -2.19 55.15 -32.80
N HIS A 20 -2.07 56.42 -32.60
CA HIS A 20 -2.96 57.35 -31.95
C HIS A 20 -3.97 57.84 -33.01
N GLU A 21 -5.26 57.74 -32.75
CA GLU A 21 -6.22 58.63 -33.39
C GLU A 21 -7.34 59.00 -32.41
N THR A 22 -7.48 60.31 -32.31
CA THR A 22 -8.45 61.05 -31.49
C THR A 22 -9.67 61.43 -32.32
N LEU A 23 -10.77 61.64 -31.60
CA LEU A 23 -11.92 62.53 -31.86
C LEU A 23 -13.07 61.99 -32.74
N PHE A 24 -14.25 61.85 -32.24
CA PHE A 24 -15.27 62.89 -32.27
C PHE A 24 -16.52 62.51 -31.43
N MET A 25 -17.02 63.47 -30.66
CA MET A 25 -18.28 63.41 -29.91
C MET A 25 -19.49 63.42 -30.85
N THR A 26 -20.48 62.61 -30.58
CA THR A 26 -21.88 63.02 -30.71
C THR A 26 -22.75 62.28 -29.68
N SER A 27 -23.44 63.11 -28.93
CA SER A 27 -24.47 62.74 -27.93
C SER A 27 -25.72 62.17 -28.59
N THR A 28 -26.20 61.03 -28.11
CA THR A 28 -27.62 60.73 -28.15
C THR A 28 -28.02 59.81 -26.97
N ARG A 29 -28.86 60.33 -26.12
CA ARG A 29 -29.47 59.64 -24.97
C ARG A 29 -30.48 58.62 -25.49
N HIS A 30 -30.21 57.34 -25.25
CA HIS A 30 -31.27 56.33 -25.19
C HIS A 30 -30.99 55.44 -24.00
N ALA A 31 -31.86 55.54 -23.04
CA ALA A 31 -31.90 54.63 -21.89
C ALA A 31 -32.34 53.24 -22.37
N LEU A 32 -31.45 52.30 -22.36
CA LEU A 32 -31.79 50.88 -22.46
C LEU A 32 -31.13 50.19 -21.30
N SER A 33 -31.99 49.69 -20.41
CA SER A 33 -31.68 48.86 -19.25
C SER A 33 -31.07 47.57 -19.75
N THR A 34 -29.75 47.46 -19.71
CA THR A 34 -29.03 46.20 -19.94
C THR A 34 -28.92 45.46 -18.61
N ILE A 35 -29.74 44.42 -18.49
CA ILE A 35 -29.61 43.41 -17.46
C ILE A 35 -28.26 42.73 -17.70
N PHE A 36 -27.27 43.01 -16.82
CA PHE A 36 -25.99 42.34 -16.79
C PHE A 36 -26.21 40.97 -16.17
N VAL A 37 -26.45 39.93 -17.00
CA VAL A 37 -26.43 38.57 -16.58
C VAL A 37 -24.96 38.19 -16.32
N LEU A 38 -24.56 38.27 -15.05
CA LEU A 38 -23.25 37.80 -14.60
C LEU A 38 -23.28 36.26 -14.63
N THR A 39 -22.89 35.69 -15.77
CA THR A 39 -22.63 34.25 -15.86
C THR A 39 -21.41 33.92 -14.99
N LEU A 40 -21.70 33.42 -13.81
CA LEU A 40 -20.68 32.85 -12.89
C LEU A 40 -20.16 31.56 -13.55
N LEU A 41 -19.03 31.66 -14.28
CA LEU A 41 -18.28 30.46 -14.68
C LEU A 41 -17.79 29.77 -13.41
N THR A 42 -18.51 28.75 -12.97
CA THR A 42 -17.99 27.80 -12.00
C THR A 42 -16.87 27.02 -12.70
N LEU A 43 -15.62 27.37 -12.41
CA LEU A 43 -14.47 26.54 -12.69
C LEU A 43 -14.67 25.23 -11.92
N GLY A 44 -15.25 24.25 -12.60
CA GLY A 44 -15.29 22.88 -12.11
C GLY A 44 -13.88 22.41 -11.91
N GLY A 45 -13.40 22.41 -10.66
CA GLY A 45 -12.12 21.84 -10.31
C GLY A 45 -12.11 20.37 -10.72
N CYS A 46 -11.30 20.04 -11.72
CA CYS A 46 -10.93 18.65 -12.00
C CYS A 46 -10.14 18.13 -10.78
N GLY A 47 -10.85 17.70 -9.75
CA GLY A 47 -10.28 16.90 -8.70
C GLY A 47 -9.74 15.62 -9.35
N LYS A 48 -8.41 15.45 -9.40
CA LYS A 48 -7.84 14.17 -9.76
C LYS A 48 -8.44 13.12 -8.83
N PRO A 49 -8.96 11.98 -9.34
CA PRO A 49 -9.42 10.91 -8.48
C PRO A 49 -8.21 10.47 -7.63
N GLU A 50 -8.30 10.66 -6.33
CA GLU A 50 -7.32 10.15 -5.38
C GLU A 50 -7.49 8.63 -5.38
N ILE A 51 -6.62 7.93 -6.09
CA ILE A 51 -6.56 6.47 -6.07
C ILE A 51 -6.01 6.09 -4.70
N LYS A 52 -6.88 5.87 -3.73
CA LYS A 52 -6.50 5.26 -2.45
C LYS A 52 -6.03 3.85 -2.75
N PRO A 53 -4.80 3.48 -2.37
CA PRO A 53 -4.33 2.12 -2.56
C PRO A 53 -5.28 1.17 -1.81
N ASN A 54 -5.94 0.29 -2.54
CA ASN A 54 -6.85 -0.70 -1.97
C ASN A 54 -6.01 -1.88 -1.47
N PHE A 55 -5.56 -1.83 -0.20
CA PHE A 55 -4.87 -2.94 0.44
C PHE A 55 -5.89 -3.92 1.02
N THR A 56 -5.64 -5.21 0.85
CA THR A 56 -6.36 -6.25 1.56
C THR A 56 -5.78 -6.38 2.98
N ALA A 57 -6.56 -6.05 3.99
CA ALA A 57 -6.15 -6.19 5.38
C ALA A 57 -6.38 -7.61 5.88
N MET A 58 -5.42 -8.14 6.62
CA MET A 58 -5.40 -9.51 7.13
C MET A 58 -4.99 -9.53 8.60
N THR A 59 -5.38 -10.57 9.31
CA THR A 59 -5.04 -10.77 10.72
C THR A 59 -4.91 -12.23 11.08
N ALA A 60 -4.16 -12.51 12.14
CA ALA A 60 -4.17 -13.82 12.81
C ALA A 60 -4.00 -13.64 14.32
N ARG A 61 -4.55 -14.56 15.09
CA ARG A 61 -4.27 -14.72 16.52
C ARG A 61 -3.37 -15.94 16.69
N LEU A 62 -2.24 -15.75 17.36
CA LEU A 62 -1.26 -16.79 17.62
C LEU A 62 -1.47 -17.39 19.01
N SER A 63 -1.56 -18.70 19.08
CA SER A 63 -1.63 -19.45 20.34
C SER A 63 -1.01 -20.84 20.16
N GLY A 64 -0.61 -21.47 21.24
CA GLY A 64 -0.13 -22.85 21.20
C GLY A 64 -1.21 -23.86 20.84
N ASP A 65 -2.47 -23.57 21.14
CA ASP A 65 -3.60 -24.45 20.81
C ASP A 65 -3.82 -24.61 19.29
N HIS A 66 -3.31 -23.69 18.50
CA HIS A 66 -3.39 -23.74 17.04
C HIS A 66 -2.21 -24.50 16.41
N GLU A 67 -1.17 -24.84 17.16
CA GLU A 67 -0.08 -25.68 16.66
C GLU A 67 -0.55 -27.12 16.37
N VAL A 68 0.23 -27.81 15.55
CA VAL A 68 -0.05 -29.21 15.18
C VAL A 68 1.22 -30.05 15.39
N PRO A 69 1.24 -30.86 16.46
CA PRO A 69 0.26 -30.98 17.54
C PRO A 69 0.19 -29.73 18.42
N ALA A 70 -0.94 -29.55 19.11
CA ALA A 70 -1.12 -28.41 20.02
C ALA A 70 -0.06 -28.36 21.13
N VAL A 71 0.39 -27.16 21.45
CA VAL A 71 1.42 -26.83 22.43
C VAL A 71 0.81 -26.13 23.64
N ARG A 72 1.13 -26.60 24.85
CA ARG A 72 0.76 -25.91 26.09
C ARG A 72 1.79 -24.83 26.41
N THR A 73 1.45 -23.60 26.16
CA THR A 73 2.28 -22.42 26.44
C THR A 73 1.41 -21.26 26.92
N ALA A 74 2.01 -20.32 27.63
CA ALA A 74 1.40 -19.01 27.91
C ALA A 74 1.64 -18.01 26.76
N GLY A 75 2.39 -18.39 25.75
CA GLY A 75 2.73 -17.59 24.59
C GLY A 75 1.49 -17.22 23.77
N THR A 76 1.38 -15.97 23.40
CA THR A 76 0.33 -15.46 22.52
C THR A 76 0.90 -14.43 21.56
N GLY A 77 0.16 -14.17 20.48
CA GLY A 77 0.54 -13.11 19.54
C GLY A 77 -0.59 -12.71 18.61
N THR A 78 -0.30 -11.70 17.82
CA THR A 78 -1.18 -11.21 16.76
C THR A 78 -0.36 -10.91 15.51
N VAL A 79 -0.96 -11.17 14.37
CA VAL A 79 -0.47 -10.73 13.06
C VAL A 79 -1.43 -9.68 12.53
N ASP A 80 -0.90 -8.53 12.15
CA ASP A 80 -1.55 -7.53 11.33
C ASP A 80 -0.78 -7.44 10.02
N ALA A 81 -1.46 -7.72 8.92
CA ALA A 81 -0.82 -7.72 7.61
C ALA A 81 -1.67 -7.02 6.55
N THR A 82 -1.01 -6.56 5.51
CA THR A 82 -1.65 -5.95 4.34
C THR A 82 -1.04 -6.51 3.06
N LEU A 83 -1.89 -6.86 2.10
CA LEU A 83 -1.48 -7.28 0.78
C LEU A 83 -1.89 -6.23 -0.25
N SER A 84 -0.92 -5.76 -1.04
CA SER A 84 -1.19 -4.92 -2.20
C SER A 84 -1.65 -5.80 -3.38
N PRO A 85 -2.85 -5.62 -3.92
CA PRO A 85 -3.32 -6.41 -5.07
C PRO A 85 -2.60 -6.03 -6.38
N VAL A 86 -1.92 -4.89 -6.40
CA VAL A 86 -1.21 -4.38 -7.58
C VAL A 86 0.25 -4.83 -7.60
N THR A 87 0.96 -4.64 -6.48
CA THR A 87 2.39 -4.95 -6.39
C THR A 87 2.66 -6.34 -5.80
N LEU A 88 1.64 -7.02 -5.29
CA LEU A 88 1.71 -8.31 -4.59
C LEU A 88 2.65 -8.27 -3.37
N VAL A 89 2.91 -7.08 -2.83
CA VAL A 89 3.68 -6.93 -1.60
C VAL A 89 2.79 -7.25 -0.42
N LEU A 90 3.17 -8.28 0.35
CA LEU A 90 2.68 -8.56 1.69
C LEU A 90 3.57 -7.82 2.68
N ALA A 91 2.98 -6.96 3.51
CA ALA A 91 3.63 -6.32 4.64
C ALA A 91 2.98 -6.80 5.95
N TRP A 92 3.79 -6.98 7.00
CA TRP A 92 3.30 -7.51 8.29
C TRP A 92 3.87 -6.79 9.48
N ASN A 93 3.12 -6.88 10.59
CA ASN A 93 3.52 -6.57 11.95
C ASN A 93 3.08 -7.75 12.84
N VAL A 94 4.02 -8.40 13.50
CA VAL A 94 3.75 -9.54 14.38
C VAL A 94 4.14 -9.16 15.81
N SER A 95 3.15 -9.03 16.66
CA SER A 95 3.34 -8.77 18.09
C SER A 95 3.12 -10.05 18.89
N PHE A 96 3.95 -10.29 19.90
CA PHE A 96 3.85 -11.47 20.75
C PHE A 96 4.39 -11.21 22.16
N SER A 97 3.95 -12.04 23.08
CA SER A 97 4.41 -12.02 24.48
C SER A 97 4.24 -13.38 25.14
N GLY A 98 4.85 -13.59 26.29
CA GLY A 98 4.69 -14.78 27.13
C GLY A 98 5.26 -16.07 26.53
N LEU A 99 6.11 -15.98 25.50
CA LEU A 99 6.81 -17.15 24.94
C LEU A 99 7.80 -17.73 25.94
N SER A 100 8.14 -19.00 25.78
CA SER A 100 9.05 -19.75 26.64
C SER A 100 10.51 -19.28 26.59
N GLY A 101 10.84 -18.44 25.60
CA GLY A 101 12.18 -17.87 25.39
C GLY A 101 12.23 -16.96 24.16
N PRO A 102 13.43 -16.50 23.81
CA PRO A 102 13.63 -15.74 22.58
C PRO A 102 13.14 -16.50 21.35
N VAL A 103 12.55 -15.78 20.40
CA VAL A 103 12.15 -16.35 19.11
C VAL A 103 13.39 -16.73 18.32
N THR A 104 13.45 -17.99 17.89
CA THR A 104 14.54 -18.55 17.07
C THR A 104 14.18 -18.68 15.60
N GLY A 105 12.90 -18.61 15.26
CA GLY A 105 12.37 -18.65 13.89
C GLY A 105 10.97 -18.13 13.80
N ALA A 106 10.62 -17.55 12.67
CA ALA A 106 9.30 -17.06 12.34
C ALA A 106 9.05 -17.25 10.84
N HIS A 107 7.90 -17.82 10.47
CA HIS A 107 7.63 -18.17 9.09
C HIS A 107 6.15 -18.03 8.76
N PHE A 108 5.86 -17.61 7.52
CA PHE A 108 4.57 -17.92 6.89
C PHE A 108 4.67 -19.25 6.17
N HIS A 109 3.65 -20.07 6.35
CA HIS A 109 3.51 -21.40 5.77
C HIS A 109 2.23 -21.48 4.92
N GLY A 110 2.24 -22.32 3.90
CA GLY A 110 1.08 -22.56 3.04
C GLY A 110 1.40 -23.44 1.82
N PRO A 111 0.36 -23.87 1.08
CA PRO A 111 -1.07 -23.77 1.42
C PRO A 111 -1.49 -24.83 2.46
N ALA A 112 -2.21 -24.41 3.47
CA ALA A 112 -2.82 -25.27 4.48
C ALA A 112 -4.03 -24.56 5.13
N VAL A 113 -5.08 -25.29 5.43
CA VAL A 113 -6.19 -24.83 6.28
C VAL A 113 -5.90 -25.11 7.74
N GLY A 114 -6.76 -24.63 8.63
CA GLY A 114 -6.56 -24.86 10.07
C GLY A 114 -6.44 -26.35 10.42
N GLY A 115 -5.43 -26.70 11.23
CA GLY A 115 -5.14 -28.08 11.62
C GLY A 115 -4.26 -28.86 10.64
N GLU A 116 -3.85 -28.29 9.51
CA GLU A 116 -2.93 -28.90 8.56
C GLU A 116 -1.52 -28.29 8.65
N ILE A 117 -0.51 -29.04 8.22
CA ILE A 117 0.89 -28.60 8.14
C ILE A 117 1.26 -28.36 6.70
N ALA A 118 2.00 -27.27 6.44
CA ALA A 118 2.57 -26.95 5.13
C ALA A 118 4.03 -26.51 5.25
N GLY A 119 4.73 -26.48 4.11
CA GLY A 119 6.08 -25.95 4.01
C GLY A 119 6.15 -24.44 4.23
N VAL A 120 7.37 -23.95 4.51
CA VAL A 120 7.65 -22.51 4.58
C VAL A 120 7.48 -21.88 3.21
N VAL A 121 6.73 -20.78 3.15
CA VAL A 121 6.52 -19.97 1.93
C VAL A 121 7.29 -18.67 2.03
N VAL A 122 7.23 -18.00 3.18
CA VAL A 122 7.96 -16.75 3.43
C VAL A 122 8.70 -16.88 4.76
N PRO A 123 10.03 -17.03 4.75
CA PRO A 123 10.82 -16.94 5.97
C PRO A 123 10.92 -15.48 6.41
N ILE A 124 10.80 -15.25 7.71
CA ILE A 124 10.97 -13.92 8.31
C ILE A 124 12.39 -13.84 8.84
N ASN A 125 13.22 -13.05 8.18
CA ASN A 125 14.62 -12.88 8.50
C ASN A 125 14.85 -11.58 9.31
N GLY A 126 15.99 -11.49 10.00
CA GLY A 126 16.42 -10.33 10.77
C GLY A 126 16.13 -10.45 12.26
N ALA A 127 15.90 -9.30 12.91
CA ALA A 127 15.65 -9.28 14.36
C ALA A 127 14.25 -9.82 14.67
N LEU A 128 14.19 -10.88 15.46
CA LEU A 128 12.94 -11.56 15.87
C LEU A 128 12.45 -11.04 17.23
N LEU A 129 12.44 -9.71 17.41
CA LEU A 129 11.95 -9.02 18.62
C LEU A 129 10.54 -8.47 18.37
N SER A 130 9.67 -8.56 19.38
CA SER A 130 8.30 -8.05 19.28
C SER A 130 8.27 -6.51 19.34
N PRO A 131 7.63 -5.80 18.36
CA PRO A 131 7.01 -6.38 17.19
C PRO A 131 8.01 -6.70 16.06
N ILE A 132 7.79 -7.82 15.35
CA ILE A 132 8.53 -8.15 14.13
C ILE A 132 7.80 -7.49 12.95
N THR A 133 8.48 -6.62 12.21
CA THR A 133 7.94 -6.00 10.99
C THR A 133 8.73 -6.46 9.77
N GLY A 134 8.06 -6.54 8.63
CA GLY A 134 8.72 -6.89 7.38
C GLY A 134 7.78 -6.88 6.18
N SER A 135 8.33 -7.24 5.04
CA SER A 135 7.55 -7.39 3.81
C SER A 135 8.20 -8.39 2.86
N ALA A 136 7.38 -8.95 1.97
CA ALA A 136 7.81 -9.82 0.88
C ALA A 136 6.94 -9.60 -0.36
N VAL A 137 7.53 -9.77 -1.53
CA VAL A 137 6.77 -9.82 -2.79
C VAL A 137 6.32 -11.26 -3.00
N LEU A 138 5.02 -11.46 -3.18
CA LEU A 138 4.42 -12.76 -3.44
C LEU A 138 4.28 -13.02 -4.94
N THR A 139 4.21 -14.29 -5.32
CA THR A 139 3.67 -14.67 -6.63
C THR A 139 2.15 -14.52 -6.64
N ALA A 140 1.54 -14.47 -7.82
CA ALA A 140 0.09 -14.41 -7.95
C ALA A 140 -0.61 -15.62 -7.29
N SER A 141 -0.02 -16.82 -7.38
CA SER A 141 -0.55 -18.03 -6.72
C SER A 141 -0.50 -17.89 -5.20
N GLN A 142 0.63 -17.44 -4.65
CA GLN A 142 0.80 -17.21 -3.20
C GLN A 142 -0.19 -16.17 -2.66
N ALA A 143 -0.40 -15.07 -3.42
CA ALA A 143 -1.39 -14.06 -3.05
C ALA A 143 -2.82 -14.61 -3.06
N ALA A 144 -3.16 -15.46 -4.05
CA ALA A 144 -4.46 -16.12 -4.12
C ALA A 144 -4.68 -17.10 -2.95
N GLU A 145 -3.68 -17.88 -2.59
CA GLU A 145 -3.71 -18.81 -1.45
C GLU A 145 -3.87 -18.07 -0.12
N LEU A 146 -3.12 -16.99 0.06
CA LEU A 146 -3.21 -16.13 1.24
C LEU A 146 -4.60 -15.49 1.36
N ASN A 147 -5.14 -14.93 0.26
CA ASN A 147 -6.51 -14.38 0.22
C ASN A 147 -7.59 -15.44 0.50
N ALA A 148 -7.32 -16.68 0.15
CA ALA A 148 -8.20 -17.80 0.44
C ALA A 148 -8.10 -18.34 1.90
N GLY A 149 -7.28 -17.67 2.75
CA GLY A 149 -7.07 -18.09 4.14
C GLY A 149 -6.29 -19.38 4.28
N LYS A 150 -5.47 -19.75 3.29
CA LYS A 150 -4.70 -20.99 3.29
C LYS A 150 -3.27 -20.83 3.80
N TRP A 151 -2.98 -19.76 4.51
CA TRP A 151 -1.68 -19.54 5.10
C TRP A 151 -1.77 -19.40 6.61
N TYR A 152 -0.74 -19.82 7.32
CA TYR A 152 -0.56 -19.54 8.75
C TYR A 152 0.82 -18.96 9.02
N LEU A 153 0.95 -18.27 10.14
CA LEU A 153 2.24 -17.85 10.70
C LEU A 153 2.48 -18.62 11.98
N ASN A 154 3.73 -19.06 12.21
CA ASN A 154 4.15 -19.56 13.49
C ASN A 154 5.47 -18.93 13.97
N LEU A 155 5.66 -18.97 15.29
CA LEU A 155 6.87 -18.55 15.98
C LEU A 155 7.49 -19.74 16.69
N HIS A 156 8.79 -19.88 16.57
CA HIS A 156 9.57 -20.94 17.18
C HIS A 156 10.44 -20.39 18.30
N THR A 157 10.68 -21.21 19.31
CA THR A 157 11.65 -20.95 20.38
C THR A 157 12.57 -22.17 20.57
N ALA A 158 13.61 -22.03 21.37
CA ALA A 158 14.50 -23.16 21.68
C ALA A 158 13.77 -24.32 22.37
N ALA A 159 12.75 -24.02 23.19
CA ALA A 159 11.90 -25.01 23.83
C ALA A 159 10.92 -25.70 22.88
N TYR A 160 10.52 -25.00 21.83
CA TYR A 160 9.56 -25.47 20.82
C TYR A 160 10.11 -25.24 19.41
N PRO A 161 11.08 -26.03 18.97
CA PRO A 161 11.75 -25.84 17.68
C PRO A 161 10.83 -26.12 16.47
N ASN A 162 9.72 -26.82 16.67
CA ASN A 162 8.71 -27.09 15.62
C ASN A 162 7.59 -26.05 15.59
N GLY A 163 7.57 -25.06 16.48
CA GLY A 163 6.59 -24.01 16.65
C GLY A 163 6.04 -23.96 18.08
N GLU A 164 5.98 -22.79 18.66
CA GLU A 164 5.40 -22.55 19.99
C GLU A 164 4.00 -21.99 19.90
N VAL A 165 3.80 -21.02 19.00
CA VAL A 165 2.49 -20.40 18.77
C VAL A 165 2.26 -20.23 17.27
N ARG A 166 1.03 -20.50 16.84
CA ARG A 166 0.61 -20.46 15.45
C ARG A 166 -0.74 -19.76 15.31
N GLY A 167 -1.02 -19.15 14.14
CA GLY A 167 -2.34 -18.62 13.81
C GLY A 167 -2.60 -18.60 12.32
N GLN A 168 -3.82 -19.01 11.94
CA GLN A 168 -4.27 -18.96 10.56
C GLN A 168 -4.50 -17.49 10.15
N VAL A 169 -3.92 -17.08 9.03
CA VAL A 169 -4.10 -15.74 8.49
C VAL A 169 -5.43 -15.67 7.74
N SER A 170 -6.25 -14.69 8.07
CA SER A 170 -7.56 -14.49 7.48
C SER A 170 -7.79 -13.01 7.12
N LEU A 171 -8.74 -12.76 6.25
CA LEU A 171 -9.16 -11.40 5.93
C LEU A 171 -9.74 -10.72 7.19
N ARG A 172 -9.40 -9.46 7.37
CA ARG A 172 -10.02 -8.62 8.40
C ARG A 172 -11.33 -8.05 7.83
N HIS A 173 -12.43 -8.39 8.46
CA HIS A 173 -13.76 -7.86 8.16
C HIS A 173 -14.08 -6.65 9.01
#